data_d52fdad4193478a1c88978aad28af391
#
_entry.id   d52fdad4193478a1c88978aad28af391
#
_cell.length_a   1.000
_cell.length_b   1.000
_cell.length_c   1.000
_cell.angle_alpha   90.00
_cell.angle_beta   90.00
_cell.angle_gamma   90.00
#
_symmetry.space_group_name_H-M   'P 1'
#
loop_
_entity.id
_entity.type
_entity.pdbx_description
1 polymer ?
#
loop_
_entity_poly.entity_id
_entity_poly.type
_entity_poly.pdbx_seq_one_letter_code
_entity_poly.pdbx_strand_id
1 'polypeptide(L)'
;MPRRLRPSPLWPLLAGLLAPLSFQANADVMSSVDRTMATFNPVGKYVRNPIERAVPRLNFRGAFRQWTDVLIDTDDQVGFRQQDYRFAQLQNLLELEMSYALAPGLELNAVTHAMYDGVYDWQSSAGLFADRNDRTVELYDNAERIMRELYVSYRRPDFDLLVGKQQVIWGKMDGQFIDIINGMDRREAVQLETEDFELRRLPTWMVNSTFHFGRNSLQLLYIVDFEEDRQPQPGTPWYSPAIPPPNALGQVFLPTVKPQSSDFDDHEFGMRFDRSAGALTYGFIYAYLWDKNPVAHAVGTQVQGNQTLLTMQPRHERLHHFGTTADYATTLTDIPLVGSLPSVFRIEALWTKGVRFQDFTKLDAARAGLPTDGTAQHDTLRAAIAAEFGLPHNTTLIFQPSFYYTFGWNRNLGYGFGGGIFDEWTLIPVVYVARPFAFSRDRLSMNFTAFPVISGPDKEFQGIKTKLRVKYKFSQFVSTQLVYNGYDAGTPYRVGGPLEFYGQYDEWDNLGWELNYEF
;
A
#
# COMPACT_ATOMS: atom_id res chain seq x y z
N MET A 1 -17.64 -31.88 0.73
CA MET A 1 -18.94 -31.20 1.03
C MET A 1 -18.63 -29.73 1.08
N PRO A 2 -19.27 -28.85 0.31
CA PRO A 2 -19.03 -27.42 0.42
C PRO A 2 -19.43 -26.98 1.83
N ARG A 3 -18.48 -26.43 2.60
CA ARG A 3 -18.79 -25.71 3.84
C ARG A 3 -19.72 -24.57 3.47
N ARG A 4 -20.88 -24.50 4.11
CA ARG A 4 -21.72 -23.30 4.06
C ARG A 4 -20.87 -22.17 4.61
N LEU A 5 -20.66 -21.11 3.81
CA LEU A 5 -20.14 -19.84 4.27
C LEU A 5 -20.81 -19.54 5.61
N ARG A 6 -20.04 -19.58 6.71
CA ARG A 6 -20.57 -19.09 7.98
C ARG A 6 -20.89 -17.63 7.72
N PRO A 7 -22.12 -17.17 8.01
CA PRO A 7 -22.42 -15.75 7.89
C PRO A 7 -21.41 -15.03 8.80
N SER A 8 -20.50 -14.27 8.20
CA SER A 8 -19.54 -13.51 8.97
C SER A 8 -20.32 -12.66 9.99
N PRO A 9 -19.84 -12.51 11.24
CA PRO A 9 -20.48 -11.68 12.24
C PRO A 9 -20.62 -10.20 11.82
N LEU A 10 -20.13 -9.85 10.64
CA LEU A 10 -20.11 -8.50 10.07
C LEU A 10 -21.45 -8.04 9.48
N TRP A 11 -22.38 -8.95 9.11
CA TRP A 11 -23.71 -8.58 8.59
C TRP A 11 -24.52 -7.68 9.55
N PRO A 12 -24.58 -7.95 10.87
CA PRO A 12 -25.21 -7.04 11.82
C PRO A 12 -24.52 -5.69 11.94
N LEU A 13 -23.17 -5.64 11.77
CA LEU A 13 -22.40 -4.42 11.85
C LEU A 13 -22.60 -3.53 10.62
N LEU A 14 -22.68 -4.12 9.42
CA LEU A 14 -23.04 -3.41 8.18
C LEU A 14 -24.44 -2.81 8.27
N ALA A 15 -25.42 -3.54 8.80
CA ALA A 15 -26.75 -3.03 9.06
C ALA A 15 -26.73 -1.86 10.07
N GLY A 16 -25.84 -1.90 11.06
CA GLY A 16 -25.62 -0.82 12.02
C GLY A 16 -25.00 0.44 11.41
N LEU A 17 -24.13 0.31 10.40
CA LEU A 17 -23.56 1.44 9.66
C LEU A 17 -24.62 2.22 8.86
N LEU A 18 -25.65 1.52 8.37
CA LEU A 18 -26.72 2.10 7.56
C LEU A 18 -27.97 2.47 8.38
N ALA A 19 -28.11 1.95 9.61
CA ALA A 19 -29.26 2.21 10.47
C ALA A 19 -29.15 3.57 11.20
N PRO A 20 -30.27 4.27 11.47
CA PRO A 20 -30.28 5.43 12.35
C PRO A 20 -30.08 4.98 13.80
N LEU A 21 -28.85 5.01 14.30
CA LEU A 21 -28.53 4.70 15.70
C LEU A 21 -28.87 5.92 16.58
N SER A 22 -29.90 5.81 17.41
CA SER A 22 -30.17 6.70 18.52
C SER A 22 -29.54 6.12 19.79
N PHE A 23 -28.28 6.42 20.05
CA PHE A 23 -27.61 6.11 21.32
C PHE A 23 -27.64 7.35 22.22
N GLN A 24 -28.33 7.27 23.37
CA GLN A 24 -28.10 8.17 24.49
C GLN A 24 -26.88 7.64 25.28
N ALA A 25 -25.68 8.09 24.89
CA ALA A 25 -24.48 7.83 25.68
C ALA A 25 -24.44 8.77 26.89
N ASN A 26 -24.03 8.24 28.05
CA ASN A 26 -23.77 9.04 29.26
C ASN A 26 -22.75 10.14 28.97
N ALA A 27 -23.22 11.36 28.83
CA ALA A 27 -22.47 12.53 28.37
C ALA A 27 -21.36 12.98 29.37
N ASP A 28 -21.46 12.60 30.64
CA ASP A 28 -20.63 13.20 31.70
C ASP A 28 -19.20 12.64 31.80
N VAL A 29 -18.99 11.35 31.54
CA VAL A 29 -17.63 10.76 31.56
C VAL A 29 -16.84 11.21 30.34
N MET A 30 -17.47 11.23 29.18
CA MET A 30 -16.84 11.70 27.93
C MET A 30 -16.46 13.20 28.03
N SER A 31 -17.24 14.02 28.72
CA SER A 31 -17.00 15.47 28.83
C SER A 31 -15.76 15.84 29.67
N SER A 32 -15.36 15.01 30.63
CA SER A 32 -14.16 15.27 31.45
C SER A 32 -12.87 14.86 30.72
N VAL A 33 -12.89 13.72 30.05
CA VAL A 33 -11.78 13.25 29.19
C VAL A 33 -11.59 14.23 28.02
N ASP A 34 -12.67 14.62 27.37
CA ASP A 34 -12.67 15.58 26.27
C ASP A 34 -12.06 16.93 26.64
N ARG A 35 -12.38 17.48 27.83
CA ARG A 35 -11.81 18.75 28.30
C ARG A 35 -10.30 18.66 28.54
N THR A 36 -9.83 17.57 29.09
CA THR A 36 -8.40 17.36 29.34
C THR A 36 -7.65 17.16 28.03
N MET A 37 -8.19 16.35 27.13
CA MET A 37 -7.54 16.03 25.87
C MET A 37 -7.65 17.14 24.82
N ALA A 38 -8.66 18.02 24.89
CA ALA A 38 -8.82 19.14 23.96
C ALA A 38 -7.63 20.10 23.96
N THR A 39 -6.95 20.22 25.09
CA THR A 39 -5.77 21.08 25.27
C THR A 39 -4.46 20.31 25.37
N PHE A 40 -4.53 18.97 25.28
CA PHE A 40 -3.36 18.11 25.42
C PHE A 40 -2.46 18.21 24.18
N ASN A 41 -1.49 19.07 24.21
CA ASN A 41 -0.44 19.19 23.20
C ASN A 41 0.88 19.63 23.87
N PRO A 42 1.50 18.75 24.69
CA PRO A 42 2.73 19.10 25.40
C PRO A 42 3.89 19.34 24.45
N VAL A 43 4.06 18.52 23.41
CA VAL A 43 5.17 18.68 22.45
C VAL A 43 5.00 19.97 21.64
N GLY A 44 3.79 20.27 21.17
CA GLY A 44 3.52 21.55 20.50
C GLY A 44 3.85 22.74 21.39
N LYS A 45 3.45 22.69 22.65
CA LYS A 45 3.67 23.78 23.61
C LYS A 45 5.13 23.95 24.05
N TYR A 46 5.82 22.84 24.35
CA TYR A 46 7.14 22.88 24.99
C TYR A 46 8.31 22.63 24.03
N VAL A 47 8.04 22.13 22.83
CA VAL A 47 9.07 21.84 21.82
C VAL A 47 8.83 22.68 20.57
N ARG A 48 7.73 22.47 19.84
CA ARG A 48 7.46 23.14 18.56
C ARG A 48 7.43 24.67 18.69
N ASN A 49 6.58 25.22 19.53
CA ASN A 49 6.42 26.67 19.65
C ASN A 49 7.70 27.41 20.08
N PRO A 50 8.52 26.90 21.04
CA PRO A 50 9.83 27.49 21.32
C PRO A 50 10.79 27.45 20.15
N ILE A 51 10.85 26.35 19.39
CA ILE A 51 11.73 26.22 18.21
C ILE A 51 11.31 27.22 17.12
N GLU A 52 10.02 27.31 16.78
CA GLU A 52 9.51 28.24 15.77
C GLU A 52 9.72 29.71 16.17
N ARG A 53 9.65 30.02 17.48
CA ARG A 53 9.97 31.38 17.99
C ARG A 53 11.47 31.69 17.88
N ALA A 54 12.32 30.70 18.12
CA ALA A 54 13.78 30.86 18.01
C ALA A 54 14.24 30.96 16.55
N VAL A 55 13.52 30.32 15.62
CA VAL A 55 13.81 30.29 14.20
C VAL A 55 12.56 30.69 13.40
N PRO A 56 12.29 32.00 13.22
CA PRO A 56 11.02 32.51 12.72
C PRO A 56 10.61 32.07 11.30
N ARG A 57 11.51 31.51 10.50
CA ARG A 57 11.24 31.01 9.14
C ARG A 57 11.06 29.48 9.09
N LEU A 58 11.20 28.83 10.23
CA LEU A 58 11.01 27.40 10.36
C LEU A 58 9.56 27.11 10.72
N ASN A 59 8.92 26.24 9.94
CA ASN A 59 7.70 25.56 10.31
C ASN A 59 8.06 24.13 10.70
N PHE A 60 7.64 23.73 11.90
CA PHE A 60 7.97 22.43 12.47
C PHE A 60 6.69 21.76 12.98
N ARG A 61 6.45 20.54 12.55
CA ARG A 61 5.34 19.70 13.02
C ARG A 61 5.78 18.25 13.08
N GLY A 62 5.01 17.44 13.77
CA GLY A 62 5.30 16.02 13.83
C GLY A 62 4.11 15.20 14.27
N ALA A 63 4.25 13.90 14.15
CA ALA A 63 3.28 12.93 14.61
C ALA A 63 3.98 11.76 15.32
N PHE A 64 3.35 11.29 16.38
CA PHE A 64 3.65 9.99 16.96
C PHE A 64 2.48 9.07 16.68
N ARG A 65 2.77 7.94 16.05
CA ARG A 65 1.78 6.91 15.72
C ARG A 65 2.21 5.58 16.31
N GLN A 66 1.26 4.86 16.88
CA GLN A 66 1.47 3.54 17.43
C GLN A 66 0.42 2.61 16.88
N TRP A 67 0.86 1.46 16.36
CA TRP A 67 0.01 0.39 15.85
C TRP A 67 0.29 -0.88 16.64
N THR A 68 -0.78 -1.55 17.07
CA THR A 68 -0.71 -2.85 17.72
C THR A 68 -1.75 -3.75 17.08
N ASP A 69 -1.32 -4.83 16.43
CA ASP A 69 -2.21 -5.85 15.87
C ASP A 69 -1.93 -7.20 16.51
N VAL A 70 -3.00 -7.87 16.95
CA VAL A 70 -2.95 -9.17 17.58
C VAL A 70 -3.76 -10.16 16.74
N LEU A 71 -3.16 -11.28 16.39
CA LEU A 71 -3.84 -12.39 15.71
C LEU A 71 -4.88 -13.02 16.64
N ILE A 72 -6.09 -13.24 16.15
CA ILE A 72 -7.24 -13.72 16.94
C ILE A 72 -7.88 -14.99 16.41
N ASP A 73 -7.62 -15.36 15.17
CA ASP A 73 -8.07 -16.62 14.58
C ASP A 73 -6.88 -17.31 13.93
N THR A 74 -6.49 -18.45 14.50
CA THR A 74 -5.37 -19.25 14.03
C THR A 74 -5.79 -20.71 14.17
N ASP A 75 -6.30 -21.29 13.07
CA ASP A 75 -6.70 -22.70 13.05
C ASP A 75 -5.46 -23.60 12.81
N ASP A 76 -5.35 -24.68 13.57
CA ASP A 76 -4.24 -25.66 13.53
C ASP A 76 -4.09 -26.44 12.20
N GLN A 77 -4.91 -26.18 11.19
CA GLN A 77 -5.05 -27.05 10.02
C GLN A 77 -3.90 -26.98 9.01
N VAL A 78 -2.96 -26.04 9.09
CA VAL A 78 -2.05 -25.74 7.98
C VAL A 78 -0.58 -25.93 8.31
N GLY A 79 -0.21 -26.67 9.31
CA GLY A 79 1.21 -26.99 9.56
C GLY A 79 2.09 -25.79 9.98
N PHE A 80 1.54 -24.58 9.99
CA PHE A 80 2.10 -23.40 10.60
C PHE A 80 1.47 -23.27 11.98
N ARG A 81 2.21 -23.59 13.00
CA ARG A 81 1.79 -23.36 14.38
C ARG A 81 1.77 -21.85 14.64
N GLN A 82 0.74 -21.18 14.20
CA GLN A 82 0.43 -19.89 14.72
C GLN A 82 -0.02 -20.05 16.16
N GLN A 83 0.41 -19.15 16.98
CA GLN A 83 -0.06 -19.08 18.35
C GLN A 83 -1.07 -17.92 18.40
N ASP A 84 -2.28 -18.22 18.83
CA ASP A 84 -3.28 -17.21 19.13
C ASP A 84 -2.70 -16.10 19.99
N TYR A 85 -3.22 -14.89 19.80
CA TYR A 85 -2.84 -13.72 20.58
C TYR A 85 -1.38 -13.28 20.43
N ARG A 86 -0.74 -13.62 19.32
CA ARG A 86 0.57 -13.05 18.98
C ARG A 86 0.43 -11.70 18.32
N PHE A 87 1.37 -10.82 18.61
CA PHE A 87 1.48 -9.57 17.90
C PHE A 87 1.93 -9.81 16.46
N ALA A 88 1.13 -9.38 15.50
CA ALA A 88 1.51 -9.28 14.10
C ALA A 88 2.16 -7.92 13.81
N GLN A 89 1.81 -6.89 14.61
CA GLN A 89 2.36 -5.55 14.52
C GLN A 89 2.43 -4.92 15.92
N LEU A 90 3.55 -4.27 16.24
CA LEU A 90 3.74 -3.50 17.48
C LEU A 90 4.65 -2.31 17.17
N GLN A 91 4.22 -1.48 16.23
CA GLN A 91 5.01 -0.42 15.65
C GLN A 91 4.79 0.92 16.33
N ASN A 92 5.88 1.65 16.50
CA ASN A 92 5.90 3.01 17.00
C ASN A 92 6.65 3.87 16.00
N LEU A 93 6.01 4.88 15.43
CA LEU A 93 6.57 5.81 14.47
C LEU A 93 6.59 7.21 15.05
N LEU A 94 7.75 7.84 15.04
CA LEU A 94 7.89 9.28 15.20
C LEU A 94 8.21 9.90 13.84
N GLU A 95 7.32 10.75 13.35
CA GLU A 95 7.50 11.54 12.14
C GLU A 95 7.75 13.00 12.53
N LEU A 96 8.75 13.62 11.91
CA LEU A 96 9.03 15.05 12.04
C LEU A 96 9.10 15.66 10.65
N GLU A 97 8.32 16.72 10.45
CA GLU A 97 8.29 17.50 9.22
C GLU A 97 8.81 18.90 9.49
N MET A 98 9.70 19.37 8.64
CA MET A 98 10.30 20.69 8.74
C MET A 98 10.28 21.37 7.38
N SER A 99 9.87 22.64 7.34
CA SER A 99 10.06 23.50 6.19
C SER A 99 10.70 24.81 6.60
N TYR A 100 11.76 25.23 5.90
CA TYR A 100 12.48 26.46 6.17
C TYR A 100 12.46 27.38 4.94
N ALA A 101 11.85 28.55 5.09
CA ALA A 101 11.77 29.55 4.03
C ALA A 101 13.14 30.24 3.84
N LEU A 102 13.85 29.91 2.76
CA LEU A 102 15.13 30.49 2.37
C LEU A 102 14.96 31.90 1.77
N ALA A 103 13.98 32.02 0.85
CA ALA A 103 13.61 33.27 0.17
C ALA A 103 12.13 33.16 -0.28
N PRO A 104 11.50 34.26 -0.76
CA PRO A 104 10.16 34.19 -1.34
C PRO A 104 10.08 33.13 -2.46
N GLY A 105 9.22 32.14 -2.27
CA GLY A 105 9.02 31.01 -3.17
C GLY A 105 10.12 29.94 -3.13
N LEU A 106 11.14 30.07 -2.29
CA LEU A 106 12.23 29.09 -2.15
C LEU A 106 12.25 28.53 -0.73
N GLU A 107 12.06 27.21 -0.58
CA GLU A 107 11.97 26.51 0.70
C GLU A 107 12.84 25.26 0.72
N LEU A 108 13.44 24.96 1.86
CA LEU A 108 14.05 23.67 2.17
C LEU A 108 13.05 22.84 2.98
N ASN A 109 12.78 21.63 2.52
CA ASN A 109 11.82 20.71 3.14
C ASN A 109 12.53 19.43 3.57
N ALA A 110 12.20 18.92 4.75
CA ALA A 110 12.71 17.67 5.28
C ALA A 110 11.63 16.93 6.04
N VAL A 111 11.53 15.61 5.83
CA VAL A 111 10.69 14.69 6.58
C VAL A 111 11.56 13.57 7.13
N THR A 112 11.47 13.32 8.42
CA THR A 112 12.22 12.25 9.08
C THR A 112 11.26 11.25 9.73
N HIS A 113 11.62 9.98 9.66
CA HIS A 113 10.93 8.89 10.35
C HIS A 113 11.88 8.16 11.29
N ALA A 114 11.43 7.92 12.51
CA ALA A 114 12.04 6.96 13.41
C ALA A 114 10.99 5.92 13.79
N MET A 115 11.20 4.67 13.43
CA MET A 115 10.26 3.58 13.69
C MET A 115 10.93 2.48 14.50
N TYR A 116 10.18 1.90 15.44
CA TYR A 116 10.53 0.72 16.19
C TYR A 116 9.38 -0.27 16.15
N ASP A 117 9.69 -1.53 15.83
CA ASP A 117 8.72 -2.62 15.86
C ASP A 117 9.06 -3.63 16.97
N GLY A 118 8.25 -3.63 18.02
CA GLY A 118 8.41 -4.50 19.20
C GLY A 118 8.07 -5.96 18.95
N VAL A 119 7.46 -6.32 17.80
CA VAL A 119 7.15 -7.72 17.45
C VAL A 119 8.37 -8.60 17.54
N TYR A 120 9.54 -8.07 17.21
CA TYR A 120 10.79 -8.81 17.15
C TYR A 120 11.52 -8.90 18.48
N ASP A 121 11.21 -8.09 19.47
CA ASP A 121 11.93 -8.02 20.75
C ASP A 121 11.08 -8.44 21.94
N TRP A 122 9.76 -8.22 21.92
CA TRP A 122 8.89 -8.32 23.10
C TRP A 122 8.08 -9.62 23.15
N GLN A 123 8.13 -10.45 22.14
CA GLN A 123 7.51 -11.76 22.17
C GLN A 123 8.51 -12.88 21.84
N SER A 124 8.16 -14.14 22.20
CA SER A 124 9.07 -15.26 21.97
C SER A 124 9.25 -15.51 20.46
N SER A 125 10.44 -15.96 20.08
CA SER A 125 10.79 -16.28 18.68
C SER A 125 10.34 -17.65 18.20
N ALA A 126 9.32 -18.24 18.79
CA ALA A 126 8.79 -19.53 18.35
C ALA A 126 7.78 -19.37 17.19
N GLY A 127 7.64 -20.38 16.36
CA GLY A 127 6.67 -20.41 15.26
C GLY A 127 7.09 -19.59 14.04
N LEU A 128 6.14 -18.92 13.38
CA LEU A 128 6.33 -18.12 12.17
C LEU A 128 7.36 -17.00 12.31
N PHE A 129 7.58 -16.53 13.53
CA PHE A 129 8.52 -15.46 13.84
C PHE A 129 9.88 -16.00 14.32
N ALA A 130 10.24 -17.25 13.99
CA ALA A 130 11.40 -17.92 14.57
C ALA A 130 12.74 -17.43 13.99
N ASP A 131 12.77 -17.07 12.74
CA ASP A 131 14.00 -16.62 12.07
C ASP A 131 14.05 -15.10 11.98
N ARG A 132 14.52 -14.50 13.09
CA ARG A 132 14.53 -13.08 13.24
C ARG A 132 15.86 -12.42 13.19
N ASN A 133 16.88 -13.16 12.87
CA ASN A 133 18.22 -12.61 12.74
C ASN A 133 18.27 -11.55 11.64
N ASP A 134 17.25 -11.55 10.81
CA ASP A 134 17.10 -10.56 9.79
C ASP A 134 16.14 -9.46 10.26
N ARG A 135 16.59 -8.70 11.25
CA ARG A 135 16.01 -7.39 11.56
C ARG A 135 16.15 -6.40 10.39
N THR A 136 16.22 -6.90 9.20
CA THR A 136 16.07 -6.18 7.95
C THR A 136 14.76 -5.46 7.85
N VAL A 137 13.96 -5.77 8.79
CA VAL A 137 12.84 -4.99 9.19
C VAL A 137 13.27 -3.65 9.72
N GLU A 138 14.50 -3.55 10.23
CA GLU A 138 15.06 -2.27 10.61
C GLU A 138 15.16 -1.37 9.41
N LEU A 139 14.09 -0.75 9.23
CA LEU A 139 13.85 0.28 8.25
C LEU A 139 14.79 1.45 8.41
N TYR A 140 15.40 1.58 9.60
CA TYR A 140 15.91 2.84 10.08
C TYR A 140 17.30 2.72 10.71
N ASP A 141 18.07 1.77 10.20
CA ASP A 141 19.45 1.52 10.62
C ASP A 141 20.46 2.52 10.05
N ASN A 142 20.04 3.35 9.08
CA ASN A 142 20.93 4.35 8.49
C ASN A 142 20.26 5.72 8.32
N ALA A 143 21.09 6.76 8.22
CA ALA A 143 20.64 8.15 8.12
C ALA A 143 19.81 8.42 6.86
N GLU A 144 20.04 7.69 5.78
CA GLU A 144 19.31 7.85 4.53
C GLU A 144 17.86 7.39 4.66
N ARG A 145 17.61 6.37 5.47
CA ARG A 145 16.26 5.86 5.74
C ARG A 145 15.54 6.71 6.77
N ILE A 146 16.27 7.20 7.80
CA ILE A 146 15.73 8.17 8.76
C ILE A 146 15.32 9.45 8.06
N MET A 147 16.17 9.97 7.17
CA MET A 147 15.86 11.12 6.31
C MET A 147 14.98 10.65 5.13
N ARG A 148 13.67 10.63 5.37
CA ARG A 148 12.71 10.15 4.38
C ARG A 148 12.65 11.07 3.16
N GLU A 149 12.45 12.38 3.40
CA GLU A 149 12.45 13.37 2.34
C GLU A 149 13.41 14.51 2.67
N LEU A 150 14.10 14.99 1.65
CA LEU A 150 14.98 16.17 1.73
C LEU A 150 15.06 16.82 0.36
N TYR A 151 14.36 17.93 0.18
CA TYR A 151 14.35 18.62 -1.10
C TYR A 151 14.23 20.14 -0.96
N VAL A 152 14.71 20.84 -1.96
CA VAL A 152 14.47 22.27 -2.14
C VAL A 152 13.31 22.44 -3.10
N SER A 153 12.33 23.25 -2.72
CA SER A 153 11.21 23.63 -3.58
C SER A 153 11.32 25.11 -3.98
N TYR A 154 11.13 25.36 -5.27
CA TYR A 154 11.00 26.71 -5.83
C TYR A 154 9.67 26.82 -6.55
N ARG A 155 8.80 27.72 -6.08
CA ARG A 155 7.42 27.85 -6.56
C ARG A 155 7.14 29.22 -7.11
N ARG A 156 6.53 29.26 -8.31
CA ARG A 156 5.96 30.43 -8.98
C ARG A 156 4.56 30.13 -9.47
N PRO A 157 3.78 31.15 -9.86
CA PRO A 157 2.42 30.93 -10.37
C PRO A 157 2.34 30.03 -11.61
N ASP A 158 3.37 30.03 -12.44
CA ASP A 158 3.48 29.30 -13.71
C ASP A 158 4.44 28.10 -13.69
N PHE A 159 5.19 27.93 -12.57
CA PHE A 159 6.24 26.92 -12.52
C PHE A 159 6.59 26.50 -11.10
N ASP A 160 6.63 25.18 -10.86
CA ASP A 160 7.16 24.57 -9.65
C ASP A 160 8.37 23.71 -9.99
N LEU A 161 9.41 23.81 -9.18
CA LEU A 161 10.61 22.98 -9.27
C LEU A 161 10.95 22.43 -7.88
N LEU A 162 11.02 21.09 -7.77
CA LEU A 162 11.47 20.40 -6.58
C LEU A 162 12.69 19.57 -6.92
N VAL A 163 13.76 19.72 -6.16
CA VAL A 163 15.04 19.02 -6.38
C VAL A 163 15.49 18.36 -5.09
N GLY A 164 15.63 17.05 -5.09
CA GLY A 164 16.05 16.29 -3.93
C GLY A 164 15.30 14.97 -3.76
N LYS A 165 15.41 14.40 -2.57
CA LYS A 165 14.73 13.15 -2.20
C LYS A 165 13.27 13.44 -1.87
N GLN A 166 12.35 12.89 -2.64
CA GLN A 166 10.91 13.16 -2.53
C GLN A 166 10.06 11.99 -3.01
N GLN A 167 8.80 11.98 -2.63
CA GLN A 167 7.80 11.07 -3.19
C GLN A 167 6.89 11.79 -4.19
N VAL A 168 6.39 11.05 -5.17
CA VAL A 168 5.45 11.53 -6.18
C VAL A 168 4.22 10.63 -6.20
N ILE A 169 3.05 11.24 -6.10
CA ILE A 169 1.76 10.53 -6.06
C ILE A 169 0.99 10.86 -7.33
N TRP A 170 0.79 9.85 -8.19
CA TRP A 170 0.02 10.01 -9.41
C TRP A 170 -1.38 9.42 -9.31
N GLY A 171 -1.53 8.33 -8.54
CA GLY A 171 -2.80 7.65 -8.33
C GLY A 171 -3.65 8.26 -7.20
N LYS A 172 -4.96 8.14 -7.32
CA LYS A 172 -5.94 8.56 -6.33
C LYS A 172 -6.85 7.42 -5.88
N MET A 173 -6.74 6.26 -6.52
CA MET A 173 -7.59 5.11 -6.30
C MET A 173 -6.90 4.05 -5.45
N ASP A 174 -7.69 3.24 -4.73
CA ASP A 174 -7.19 2.08 -4.03
C ASP A 174 -6.56 1.09 -5.01
N GLY A 175 -5.43 0.45 -4.63
CA GLY A 175 -4.67 -0.45 -5.49
C GLY A 175 -3.54 0.22 -6.26
N GLN A 176 -3.36 1.52 -6.16
CA GLN A 176 -2.20 2.27 -6.70
C GLN A 176 -1.94 2.01 -8.19
N PHE A 177 -2.99 2.05 -9.00
CA PHE A 177 -2.91 1.64 -10.42
C PHE A 177 -1.89 2.40 -11.24
N ILE A 178 -1.78 3.71 -11.01
CA ILE A 178 -0.88 4.62 -11.72
C ILE A 178 0.19 5.23 -10.81
N ASP A 179 0.28 4.79 -9.56
CA ASP A 179 1.29 5.24 -8.59
C ASP A 179 2.54 4.36 -8.71
N ILE A 180 3.32 4.63 -9.75
CA ILE A 180 4.41 3.78 -10.25
C ILE A 180 5.80 4.38 -10.06
N ILE A 181 5.89 5.62 -9.59
CA ILE A 181 7.19 6.35 -9.54
C ILE A 181 8.07 5.82 -8.42
N ASN A 182 7.53 5.75 -7.22
CA ASN A 182 8.27 5.33 -6.04
C ASN A 182 8.13 3.84 -5.79
N GLY A 183 9.19 3.20 -5.31
CA GLY A 183 9.10 1.89 -4.68
C GLY A 183 8.21 1.94 -3.43
N MET A 184 7.71 0.80 -3.01
CA MET A 184 6.81 0.68 -1.86
C MET A 184 7.35 -0.28 -0.82
N ASP A 185 7.18 0.07 0.44
CA ASP A 185 7.33 -0.89 1.53
C ASP A 185 6.06 -1.75 1.64
N ARG A 186 6.11 -2.93 1.03
CA ARG A 186 4.99 -3.87 0.97
C ARG A 186 5.06 -4.95 2.06
N ARG A 187 5.97 -4.84 3.02
CA ARG A 187 6.15 -5.88 4.05
C ARG A 187 4.90 -6.16 4.86
N GLU A 188 3.98 -5.19 4.92
CA GLU A 188 2.68 -5.30 5.58
C GLU A 188 1.53 -4.91 4.64
N ALA A 189 1.75 -5.02 3.32
CA ALA A 189 0.79 -4.56 2.30
C ALA A 189 -0.59 -5.23 2.41
N VAL A 190 -0.65 -6.43 2.98
CA VAL A 190 -1.90 -7.15 3.22
C VAL A 190 -2.82 -6.40 4.18
N GLN A 191 -2.25 -5.65 5.13
CA GLN A 191 -3.02 -4.83 6.10
C GLN A 191 -3.31 -3.41 5.63
N LEU A 192 -2.49 -2.87 4.71
CA LEU A 192 -2.49 -1.46 4.37
C LEU A 192 -3.77 -1.00 3.67
N GLU A 193 -4.13 0.23 3.91
CA GLU A 193 -5.11 1.01 3.16
C GLU A 193 -4.46 2.21 2.49
N THR A 194 -5.21 2.90 1.64
CA THR A 194 -4.74 4.07 0.89
C THR A 194 -4.15 5.16 1.79
N GLU A 195 -4.70 5.34 2.98
CA GLU A 195 -4.22 6.32 3.97
C GLU A 195 -2.80 6.01 4.46
N ASP A 196 -2.40 4.73 4.45
CA ASP A 196 -1.10 4.28 4.93
C ASP A 196 -0.02 4.31 3.84
N PHE A 197 -0.43 4.36 2.58
CA PHE A 197 0.51 4.30 1.45
C PHE A 197 1.48 5.48 1.40
N GLU A 198 1.09 6.65 1.85
CA GLU A 198 2.00 7.79 1.94
C GLU A 198 3.20 7.47 2.85
N LEU A 199 2.97 6.77 3.97
CA LEU A 199 4.01 6.36 4.90
C LEU A 199 4.91 5.25 4.34
N ARG A 200 4.41 4.48 3.40
CA ARG A 200 5.07 3.28 2.86
C ARG A 200 5.77 3.50 1.52
N ARG A 201 5.52 4.61 0.81
CA ARG A 201 6.32 4.95 -0.37
C ARG A 201 7.76 5.18 0.01
N LEU A 202 8.66 4.73 -0.83
CA LEU A 202 10.10 4.92 -0.67
C LEU A 202 10.53 6.12 -1.53
N PRO A 203 10.79 7.29 -0.91
CA PRO A 203 11.20 8.48 -1.66
C PRO A 203 12.51 8.26 -2.39
N THR A 204 12.65 8.84 -3.58
CA THR A 204 13.81 8.76 -4.44
C THR A 204 14.36 10.14 -4.79
N TRP A 205 15.66 10.23 -5.11
CA TRP A 205 16.31 11.47 -5.54
C TRP A 205 15.90 11.80 -6.98
N MET A 206 15.32 12.98 -7.17
CA MET A 206 14.83 13.41 -8.47
C MET A 206 14.79 14.92 -8.64
N VAL A 207 14.68 15.33 -9.90
CA VAL A 207 14.22 16.65 -10.32
C VAL A 207 12.78 16.53 -10.78
N ASN A 208 11.88 17.27 -10.16
CA ASN A 208 10.46 17.30 -10.45
C ASN A 208 10.07 18.72 -10.84
N SER A 209 9.67 18.92 -12.07
CA SER A 209 9.31 20.22 -12.65
C SER A 209 7.87 20.19 -13.11
N THR A 210 7.06 21.16 -12.67
CA THR A 210 5.67 21.30 -13.09
C THR A 210 5.43 22.66 -13.71
N PHE A 211 4.95 22.69 -14.93
CA PHE A 211 4.59 23.89 -15.68
C PHE A 211 3.07 24.07 -15.65
N HIS A 212 2.62 25.26 -15.30
CA HIS A 212 1.19 25.62 -15.26
C HIS A 212 0.87 26.60 -16.38
N PHE A 213 -0.10 26.27 -17.23
CA PHE A 213 -0.50 27.12 -18.35
C PHE A 213 -2.02 27.04 -18.58
N GLY A 214 -2.69 28.10 -18.17
CA GLY A 214 -4.15 28.19 -18.20
C GLY A 214 -4.82 27.16 -17.29
N ARG A 215 -5.52 26.17 -17.88
CA ARG A 215 -6.17 25.08 -17.16
C ARG A 215 -5.41 23.76 -17.30
N ASN A 216 -4.17 23.83 -17.71
CA ASN A 216 -3.35 22.65 -17.93
C ASN A 216 -2.13 22.69 -17.00
N SER A 217 -1.60 21.51 -16.71
CA SER A 217 -0.28 21.34 -16.10
C SER A 217 0.50 20.25 -16.81
N LEU A 218 1.82 20.43 -16.88
CA LEU A 218 2.75 19.43 -17.39
C LEU A 218 3.82 19.21 -16.33
N GLN A 219 3.86 18.02 -15.76
CA GLN A 219 4.89 17.57 -14.84
C GLN A 219 5.92 16.72 -15.59
N LEU A 220 7.20 16.99 -15.35
CA LEU A 220 8.32 16.23 -15.87
C LEU A 220 9.20 15.78 -14.70
N LEU A 221 9.51 14.49 -14.68
CA LEU A 221 10.36 13.87 -13.67
C LEU A 221 11.64 13.34 -14.31
N TYR A 222 12.77 13.63 -13.68
CA TYR A 222 14.06 13.02 -13.95
C TYR A 222 14.59 12.42 -12.66
N ILE A 223 14.65 11.09 -12.61
CA ILE A 223 14.90 10.30 -11.40
C ILE A 223 16.28 9.67 -11.55
N VAL A 224 17.18 9.99 -10.62
CA VAL A 224 18.59 9.56 -10.64
C VAL A 224 18.87 8.41 -9.67
N ASP A 225 17.86 8.02 -8.88
CA ASP A 225 17.97 7.03 -7.81
C ASP A 225 16.94 5.93 -8.00
N PHE A 226 17.22 4.75 -7.49
CA PHE A 226 16.34 3.58 -7.61
C PHE A 226 16.08 2.95 -6.25
N GLU A 227 14.81 2.86 -5.89
CA GLU A 227 14.33 2.08 -4.74
C GLU A 227 13.39 0.98 -5.23
N GLU A 228 13.71 -0.27 -4.86
CA GLU A 228 12.85 -1.43 -5.14
C GLU A 228 11.71 -1.55 -4.13
N ASP A 229 10.64 -2.26 -4.51
CA ASP A 229 9.59 -2.65 -3.57
C ASP A 229 10.18 -3.60 -2.51
N ARG A 230 9.87 -3.35 -1.24
CA ARG A 230 10.29 -4.20 -0.12
C ARG A 230 9.20 -5.20 0.17
N GLN A 231 9.51 -6.48 0.00
CA GLN A 231 8.59 -7.57 0.24
C GLN A 231 8.76 -8.15 1.65
N PRO A 232 7.70 -8.79 2.22
CA PRO A 232 7.84 -9.54 3.47
C PRO A 232 8.96 -10.56 3.36
N GLN A 233 9.78 -10.68 4.41
CA GLN A 233 10.88 -11.62 4.47
C GLN A 233 10.45 -12.91 5.21
N PRO A 234 11.05 -14.07 4.93
CA PRO A 234 10.81 -15.30 5.68
C PRO A 234 10.98 -15.06 7.18
N GLY A 235 10.06 -15.57 7.99
CA GLY A 235 10.09 -15.39 9.44
C GLY A 235 9.45 -14.08 9.93
N THR A 236 8.92 -13.25 9.05
CA THR A 236 8.13 -12.08 9.41
C THR A 236 6.62 -12.39 9.40
N PRO A 237 5.78 -11.61 10.12
CA PRO A 237 4.34 -11.88 10.27
C PRO A 237 3.58 -12.03 8.94
N TRP A 238 3.96 -11.28 7.92
CA TRP A 238 3.23 -11.16 6.65
C TRP A 238 3.89 -11.89 5.49
N TYR A 239 4.94 -12.68 5.77
CA TYR A 239 5.49 -13.57 4.75
C TYR A 239 4.48 -14.67 4.43
N SER A 240 4.14 -14.80 3.16
CA SER A 240 3.17 -15.82 2.74
C SER A 240 3.67 -17.23 3.05
N PRO A 241 2.90 -18.02 3.81
CA PRO A 241 3.26 -19.41 4.08
C PRO A 241 3.20 -20.28 2.83
N ALA A 242 2.51 -19.82 1.79
CA ALA A 242 2.38 -20.50 0.52
C ALA A 242 3.66 -20.45 -0.33
N ILE A 243 4.57 -19.52 -0.06
CA ILE A 243 5.83 -19.41 -0.80
C ILE A 243 6.84 -20.42 -0.24
N PRO A 244 7.19 -21.48 -0.99
CA PRO A 244 8.17 -22.44 -0.54
C PRO A 244 9.57 -21.79 -0.50
N PRO A 245 10.45 -22.23 0.42
CA PRO A 245 11.82 -21.71 0.44
C PRO A 245 12.55 -22.05 -0.86
N PRO A 246 13.50 -21.21 -1.32
CA PRO A 246 14.18 -21.36 -2.60
C PRO A 246 14.82 -22.73 -2.84
N ASN A 247 15.42 -23.31 -1.80
CA ASN A 247 16.03 -24.65 -1.87
C ASN A 247 15.01 -25.77 -2.15
N ALA A 248 13.75 -25.62 -1.70
CA ALA A 248 12.69 -26.59 -1.99
C ALA A 248 12.27 -26.54 -3.47
N LEU A 249 12.52 -25.45 -4.18
CA LEU A 249 12.28 -25.29 -5.61
C LEU A 249 13.46 -25.81 -6.48
N GLY A 250 14.52 -26.33 -5.87
CA GLY A 250 15.73 -26.71 -6.59
C GLY A 250 16.43 -25.51 -7.25
N GLN A 251 16.45 -24.38 -6.55
CA GLN A 251 17.00 -23.11 -7.02
C GLN A 251 18.03 -22.57 -6.02
N VAL A 252 19.05 -21.87 -6.54
CA VAL A 252 20.03 -21.12 -5.77
C VAL A 252 20.03 -19.69 -6.31
N PHE A 253 19.83 -18.71 -5.44
CA PHE A 253 19.76 -17.31 -5.82
C PHE A 253 21.10 -16.61 -5.66
N LEU A 254 21.50 -15.88 -6.69
CA LEU A 254 22.56 -14.88 -6.64
C LEU A 254 22.00 -13.54 -6.12
N PRO A 255 22.87 -12.62 -5.68
CA PRO A 255 22.43 -11.26 -5.34
C PRO A 255 21.69 -10.58 -6.48
N THR A 256 20.66 -9.79 -6.16
CA THR A 256 19.88 -9.02 -7.14
C THR A 256 20.76 -7.99 -7.85
N VAL A 257 20.67 -7.93 -9.18
CA VAL A 257 21.28 -6.88 -9.98
C VAL A 257 20.34 -5.68 -10.00
N LYS A 258 20.81 -4.55 -9.43
CA LYS A 258 20.04 -3.32 -9.30
C LYS A 258 20.61 -2.22 -10.18
N PRO A 259 19.76 -1.31 -10.69
CA PRO A 259 20.17 -0.08 -11.33
C PRO A 259 21.13 0.74 -10.43
N GLN A 260 22.05 1.46 -11.03
CA GLN A 260 23.06 2.25 -10.33
C GLN A 260 22.81 3.75 -10.56
N SER A 261 22.66 4.53 -9.50
CA SER A 261 22.47 5.98 -9.59
C SER A 261 23.64 6.73 -10.25
N SER A 262 24.81 6.11 -10.30
CA SER A 262 26.01 6.68 -10.98
C SER A 262 26.01 6.46 -12.49
N ASP A 263 25.12 5.63 -13.02
CA ASP A 263 25.02 5.34 -14.45
C ASP A 263 23.83 6.08 -15.07
N PHE A 264 24.10 6.95 -16.05
CA PHE A 264 23.06 7.72 -16.73
C PHE A 264 22.07 6.85 -17.49
N ASP A 265 22.49 5.67 -17.95
CA ASP A 265 21.61 4.72 -18.63
C ASP A 265 20.60 4.09 -17.67
N ASP A 266 20.86 4.15 -16.38
CA ASP A 266 19.99 3.63 -15.32
C ASP A 266 18.97 4.66 -14.82
N HIS A 267 19.08 5.94 -15.20
CA HIS A 267 18.14 6.97 -14.79
C HIS A 267 16.74 6.76 -15.39
N GLU A 268 15.72 7.19 -14.67
CA GLU A 268 14.31 7.01 -14.97
C GLU A 268 13.65 8.34 -15.37
N PHE A 269 12.58 8.28 -16.17
CA PHE A 269 11.84 9.45 -16.65
C PHE A 269 10.35 9.28 -16.47
N GLY A 270 9.68 10.36 -16.07
CA GLY A 270 8.23 10.42 -15.99
C GLY A 270 7.67 11.71 -16.56
N MET A 271 6.50 11.63 -17.17
CA MET A 271 5.74 12.77 -17.68
C MET A 271 4.26 12.60 -17.37
N ARG A 272 3.64 13.66 -16.86
CA ARG A 272 2.21 13.71 -16.63
C ARG A 272 1.64 15.03 -17.14
N PHE A 273 0.61 14.94 -17.97
CA PHE A 273 -0.17 16.08 -18.41
C PHE A 273 -1.57 16.01 -17.82
N ASP A 274 -2.02 17.07 -17.18
CA ASP A 274 -3.37 17.18 -16.64
C ASP A 274 -4.11 18.39 -17.23
N ARG A 275 -5.43 18.27 -17.44
CA ARG A 275 -6.30 19.33 -17.88
C ARG A 275 -7.61 19.35 -17.12
N SER A 276 -8.02 20.54 -16.67
CA SER A 276 -9.33 20.77 -16.06
C SER A 276 -10.30 21.42 -17.06
N ALA A 277 -11.45 20.79 -17.26
CA ALA A 277 -12.50 21.22 -18.19
C ALA A 277 -13.87 21.23 -17.47
N GLY A 278 -14.13 22.29 -16.70
CA GLY A 278 -15.33 22.37 -15.86
C GLY A 278 -15.30 21.36 -14.73
N ALA A 279 -16.30 20.47 -14.68
CA ALA A 279 -16.40 19.42 -13.68
C ALA A 279 -15.51 18.19 -13.98
N LEU A 280 -14.92 18.13 -15.18
CA LEU A 280 -14.05 17.06 -15.62
C LEU A 280 -12.59 17.48 -15.50
N THR A 281 -11.77 16.66 -14.83
CA THR A 281 -10.29 16.71 -14.90
C THR A 281 -9.80 15.40 -15.49
N TYR A 282 -8.90 15.47 -16.45
CA TYR A 282 -8.31 14.28 -17.06
C TYR A 282 -6.82 14.47 -17.30
N GLY A 283 -6.09 13.36 -17.36
CA GLY A 283 -4.66 13.39 -17.54
C GLY A 283 -4.13 12.20 -18.33
N PHE A 284 -2.92 12.38 -18.87
CA PHE A 284 -2.15 11.37 -19.56
C PHE A 284 -0.77 11.25 -18.93
N ILE A 285 -0.29 10.02 -18.86
CA ILE A 285 0.94 9.65 -18.19
C ILE A 285 1.79 8.85 -19.17
N TYR A 286 3.07 9.17 -19.21
CA TYR A 286 4.09 8.30 -19.78
C TYR A 286 5.25 8.21 -18.78
N ALA A 287 5.77 7.00 -18.57
CA ALA A 287 6.95 6.81 -17.78
C ALA A 287 7.84 5.69 -18.34
N TYR A 288 9.14 5.89 -18.25
CA TYR A 288 10.17 4.92 -18.58
C TYR A 288 10.96 4.63 -17.30
N LEU A 289 10.59 3.52 -16.65
CA LEU A 289 11.03 3.18 -15.30
C LEU A 289 11.62 1.77 -15.27
N TRP A 290 12.37 1.49 -14.22
CA TRP A 290 12.68 0.12 -13.84
C TRP A 290 11.49 -0.51 -13.12
N ASP A 291 11.24 -1.79 -13.40
CA ASP A 291 10.30 -2.58 -12.59
C ASP A 291 10.80 -2.57 -11.14
N LYS A 292 9.94 -2.18 -10.22
CA LYS A 292 10.29 -2.13 -8.79
C LYS A 292 10.39 -3.54 -8.16
N ASN A 293 9.93 -4.56 -8.89
CA ASN A 293 10.05 -5.97 -8.50
C ASN A 293 11.01 -6.69 -9.46
N PRO A 294 12.08 -7.33 -8.94
CA PRO A 294 13.01 -8.06 -9.79
C PRO A 294 12.39 -9.38 -10.29
N VAL A 295 12.80 -9.81 -11.46
CA VAL A 295 12.49 -11.15 -11.99
C VAL A 295 13.73 -12.01 -11.97
N ALA A 296 13.60 -13.25 -11.51
CA ALA A 296 14.72 -14.19 -11.44
C ALA A 296 14.97 -14.87 -12.79
N HIS A 297 16.15 -14.64 -13.35
CA HIS A 297 16.64 -15.25 -14.59
C HIS A 297 17.49 -16.48 -14.30
N ALA A 298 17.28 -17.56 -15.02
CA ALA A 298 18.16 -18.72 -14.98
C ALA A 298 19.48 -18.37 -15.70
N VAL A 299 20.58 -18.36 -14.95
CA VAL A 299 21.92 -18.01 -15.47
C VAL A 299 22.87 -19.20 -15.54
N GLY A 300 22.46 -20.36 -15.00
CA GLY A 300 23.25 -21.58 -15.03
C GLY A 300 22.66 -22.67 -14.16
N THR A 301 23.42 -23.77 -14.03
CA THR A 301 23.07 -24.91 -13.18
C THR A 301 24.24 -25.24 -12.27
N GLN A 302 23.93 -25.73 -11.07
CA GLN A 302 24.90 -26.27 -10.13
C GLN A 302 24.49 -27.68 -9.75
N VAL A 303 25.46 -28.59 -9.64
CA VAL A 303 25.22 -29.95 -9.16
C VAL A 303 25.55 -30.02 -7.67
N GLN A 304 24.55 -30.34 -6.86
CA GLN A 304 24.70 -30.53 -5.42
C GLN A 304 24.25 -31.97 -5.05
N GLY A 305 25.18 -32.82 -4.78
CA GLY A 305 24.90 -34.27 -4.63
C GLY A 305 24.33 -34.86 -5.92
N ASN A 306 23.13 -35.45 -5.85
CA ASN A 306 22.41 -36.02 -6.99
C ASN A 306 21.39 -35.07 -7.63
N GLN A 307 21.35 -33.81 -7.22
CA GLN A 307 20.38 -32.84 -7.72
C GLN A 307 21.06 -31.78 -8.59
N THR A 308 20.43 -31.44 -9.70
CA THR A 308 20.79 -30.26 -10.50
C THR A 308 19.93 -29.10 -10.05
N LEU A 309 20.55 -28.08 -9.48
CA LEU A 309 19.92 -26.84 -9.04
C LEU A 309 20.08 -25.80 -10.12
N LEU A 310 19.00 -24.99 -10.35
CA LEU A 310 19.09 -23.80 -11.18
C LEU A 310 19.76 -22.67 -10.40
N THR A 311 20.75 -22.03 -11.01
CA THR A 311 21.31 -20.77 -10.51
C THR A 311 20.47 -19.62 -11.06
N MET A 312 19.80 -18.91 -10.17
CA MET A 312 18.87 -17.83 -10.49
C MET A 312 19.48 -16.49 -10.13
N GLN A 313 19.38 -15.52 -11.02
CA GLN A 313 19.79 -14.14 -10.75
C GLN A 313 18.62 -13.19 -10.91
N PRO A 314 18.11 -12.60 -9.81
CA PRO A 314 17.10 -11.58 -9.89
C PRO A 314 17.63 -10.31 -10.56
N ARG A 315 16.85 -9.72 -11.47
CA ARG A 315 17.17 -8.49 -12.19
C ARG A 315 15.94 -7.62 -12.30
N HIS A 316 16.13 -6.31 -12.27
CA HIS A 316 15.10 -5.34 -12.62
C HIS A 316 15.09 -5.11 -14.14
N GLU A 317 13.89 -4.94 -14.71
CA GLU A 317 13.69 -4.76 -16.14
C GLU A 317 13.18 -3.35 -16.45
N ARG A 318 13.55 -2.81 -17.61
CA ARG A 318 13.03 -1.53 -18.08
C ARG A 318 11.63 -1.68 -18.65
N LEU A 319 10.73 -0.82 -18.20
CA LEU A 319 9.33 -0.83 -18.58
C LEU A 319 8.89 0.51 -19.18
N HIS A 320 7.99 0.44 -20.16
CA HIS A 320 7.24 1.59 -20.63
C HIS A 320 5.85 1.57 -20.05
N HIS A 321 5.45 2.66 -19.42
CA HIS A 321 4.15 2.83 -18.82
C HIS A 321 3.36 3.92 -19.55
N PHE A 322 2.12 3.63 -19.93
CA PHE A 322 1.19 4.58 -20.54
C PHE A 322 -0.07 4.60 -19.70
N GLY A 323 -0.39 5.73 -19.12
CA GLY A 323 -1.52 5.85 -18.20
C GLY A 323 -2.48 6.97 -18.58
N THR A 324 -3.70 6.86 -18.08
CA THR A 324 -4.72 7.90 -18.16
C THR A 324 -5.53 7.97 -16.89
N THR A 325 -5.98 9.17 -16.56
CA THR A 325 -6.85 9.46 -15.43
C THR A 325 -8.03 10.32 -15.88
N ALA A 326 -9.18 10.15 -15.23
CA ALA A 326 -10.29 11.07 -15.38
C ALA A 326 -11.08 11.14 -14.07
N ASP A 327 -11.39 12.36 -13.63
CA ASP A 327 -12.25 12.65 -12.47
C ASP A 327 -13.42 13.51 -12.93
N TYR A 328 -14.64 13.13 -12.60
CA TYR A 328 -15.84 13.88 -12.91
C TYR A 328 -16.70 14.05 -11.66
N ALA A 329 -16.83 15.28 -11.18
CA ALA A 329 -17.66 15.62 -10.04
C ALA A 329 -19.03 16.15 -10.50
N THR A 330 -20.12 15.63 -9.94
CA THR A 330 -21.48 16.01 -10.26
C THR A 330 -22.42 15.82 -9.07
N THR A 331 -23.66 16.30 -9.21
CA THR A 331 -24.73 15.99 -8.27
C THR A 331 -25.84 15.30 -9.06
N LEU A 332 -26.13 14.06 -8.72
CA LEU A 332 -27.28 13.33 -9.25
C LEU A 332 -28.53 13.87 -8.57
N THR A 333 -29.56 14.23 -9.37
CA THR A 333 -30.83 14.77 -8.86
C THR A 333 -31.94 13.74 -9.03
N ASP A 334 -33.05 13.94 -8.31
CA ASP A 334 -34.27 13.13 -8.41
C ASP A 334 -34.09 11.64 -8.05
N ILE A 335 -33.10 11.35 -7.18
CA ILE A 335 -32.90 9.99 -6.68
C ILE A 335 -34.03 9.66 -5.68
N PRO A 336 -34.80 8.59 -5.90
CA PRO A 336 -35.85 8.17 -4.98
C PRO A 336 -35.32 8.02 -3.54
N LEU A 337 -36.05 8.54 -2.57
CA LEU A 337 -35.77 8.52 -1.12
C LEU A 337 -34.57 9.37 -0.67
N VAL A 338 -33.69 9.84 -1.56
CA VAL A 338 -32.48 10.61 -1.22
C VAL A 338 -32.54 12.05 -1.71
N GLY A 339 -33.22 12.30 -2.83
CA GLY A 339 -33.31 13.61 -3.49
C GLY A 339 -32.07 13.91 -4.34
N SER A 340 -31.11 14.66 -3.81
CA SER A 340 -29.85 14.97 -4.49
C SER A 340 -28.69 14.20 -3.88
N LEU A 341 -27.79 13.70 -4.72
CA LEU A 341 -26.67 12.83 -4.34
C LEU A 341 -25.37 13.39 -4.93
N PRO A 342 -24.54 14.10 -4.14
CA PRO A 342 -23.19 14.47 -4.55
C PRO A 342 -22.40 13.23 -4.95
N SER A 343 -21.79 13.25 -6.12
CA SER A 343 -21.15 12.07 -6.70
C SER A 343 -19.86 12.45 -7.40
N VAL A 344 -18.85 11.57 -7.28
CA VAL A 344 -17.58 11.69 -8.02
C VAL A 344 -17.31 10.35 -8.72
N PHE A 345 -17.07 10.43 -10.02
CA PHE A 345 -16.67 9.29 -10.82
C PHE A 345 -15.21 9.44 -11.20
N ARG A 346 -14.42 8.37 -11.00
CA ARG A 346 -12.99 8.36 -11.32
C ARG A 346 -12.67 7.17 -12.21
N ILE A 347 -11.71 7.35 -13.10
CA ILE A 347 -11.13 6.31 -13.92
C ILE A 347 -9.62 6.44 -13.85
N GLU A 348 -8.95 5.32 -13.62
CA GLU A 348 -7.50 5.19 -13.79
C GLU A 348 -7.20 3.95 -14.63
N ALA A 349 -6.28 4.08 -15.57
CA ALA A 349 -5.81 2.95 -16.36
C ALA A 349 -4.31 3.10 -16.64
N LEU A 350 -3.60 1.97 -16.62
CA LEU A 350 -2.18 1.87 -16.90
C LEU A 350 -1.91 0.65 -17.76
N TRP A 351 -1.41 0.88 -18.96
CA TRP A 351 -0.82 -0.16 -19.80
C TRP A 351 0.69 -0.15 -19.60
N THR A 352 1.24 -1.30 -19.22
CA THR A 352 2.68 -1.48 -19.02
C THR A 352 3.18 -2.46 -20.07
N LYS A 353 4.16 -2.00 -20.87
CA LYS A 353 4.79 -2.78 -21.92
C LYS A 353 6.06 -3.43 -21.41
N GLY A 354 6.19 -4.73 -21.69
CA GLY A 354 7.45 -5.42 -21.52
C GLY A 354 7.67 -6.07 -20.16
N VAL A 355 6.61 -6.29 -19.37
CA VAL A 355 6.71 -6.96 -18.07
C VAL A 355 7.24 -8.37 -18.23
N ARG A 356 8.24 -8.77 -17.45
CA ARG A 356 8.77 -10.12 -17.45
C ARG A 356 8.16 -10.97 -16.35
N PHE A 357 7.89 -12.22 -16.71
CA PHE A 357 7.40 -13.26 -15.81
C PHE A 357 8.32 -14.47 -15.89
N GLN A 358 8.38 -15.28 -14.85
CA GLN A 358 8.95 -16.61 -14.97
C GLN A 358 8.05 -17.49 -15.85
N ASP A 359 8.64 -18.33 -16.68
CA ASP A 359 7.95 -19.32 -17.48
C ASP A 359 8.46 -20.71 -17.07
N PHE A 360 7.61 -21.50 -16.43
CA PHE A 360 7.99 -22.82 -15.90
C PHE A 360 8.48 -23.77 -16.98
N THR A 361 7.91 -23.70 -18.19
CA THR A 361 8.39 -24.53 -19.33
C THR A 361 9.82 -24.14 -19.71
N LYS A 362 10.14 -22.85 -19.70
CA LYS A 362 11.50 -22.37 -19.97
C LYS A 362 12.45 -22.63 -18.81
N LEU A 363 11.98 -22.58 -17.56
CA LEU A 363 12.79 -22.97 -16.41
C LEU A 363 13.16 -24.46 -16.46
N ASP A 364 12.24 -25.33 -16.85
CA ASP A 364 12.53 -26.75 -17.06
C ASP A 364 13.50 -26.98 -18.23
N ALA A 365 13.36 -26.22 -19.30
CA ALA A 365 14.31 -26.22 -20.40
C ALA A 365 15.71 -25.75 -19.97
N ALA A 366 15.81 -24.69 -19.15
CA ALA A 366 17.07 -24.24 -18.57
C ALA A 366 17.72 -25.33 -17.67
N ARG A 367 16.90 -26.02 -16.86
CA ARG A 367 17.34 -27.13 -16.02
C ARG A 367 17.88 -28.32 -16.87
N ALA A 368 17.31 -28.51 -18.05
CA ALA A 368 17.79 -29.48 -19.03
C ALA A 368 19.02 -29.02 -19.83
N GLY A 369 19.55 -27.82 -19.55
CA GLY A 369 20.74 -27.28 -20.22
C GLY A 369 20.43 -26.58 -21.57
N LEU A 370 19.18 -26.33 -21.89
CA LEU A 370 18.81 -25.58 -23.10
C LEU A 370 19.05 -24.06 -22.90
N PRO A 371 19.40 -23.32 -23.96
CA PRO A 371 19.74 -21.90 -23.89
C PRO A 371 18.48 -21.05 -23.70
N THR A 372 18.06 -20.86 -22.48
CA THR A 372 16.94 -19.98 -22.09
C THR A 372 17.20 -19.38 -20.71
N ASP A 373 16.72 -18.17 -20.49
CA ASP A 373 16.80 -17.48 -19.19
C ASP A 373 15.62 -17.80 -18.25
N GLY A 374 14.69 -18.67 -18.68
CA GLY A 374 13.56 -19.08 -17.87
C GLY A 374 12.44 -18.03 -17.78
N THR A 375 12.47 -16.95 -18.59
CA THR A 375 11.48 -15.88 -18.53
C THR A 375 10.69 -15.69 -19.82
N ALA A 376 9.51 -15.08 -19.73
CA ALA A 376 8.69 -14.62 -20.83
C ALA A 376 8.28 -13.17 -20.64
N GLN A 377 8.15 -12.43 -21.74
CA GLN A 377 7.78 -11.02 -21.72
C GLN A 377 6.34 -10.86 -22.20
N HIS A 378 5.54 -10.14 -21.41
CA HIS A 378 4.14 -9.86 -21.69
C HIS A 378 3.80 -8.41 -21.34
N ASP A 379 2.80 -7.86 -22.00
CA ASP A 379 2.22 -6.57 -21.65
C ASP A 379 1.13 -6.77 -20.59
N THR A 380 0.91 -5.76 -19.73
CA THR A 380 -0.15 -5.81 -18.73
C THR A 380 -1.02 -4.55 -18.78
N LEU A 381 -2.28 -4.69 -18.38
CA LEU A 381 -3.23 -3.60 -18.19
C LEU A 381 -3.73 -3.64 -16.74
N ARG A 382 -3.71 -2.49 -16.09
CA ARG A 382 -4.39 -2.25 -14.81
C ARG A 382 -5.41 -1.15 -15.04
N ALA A 383 -6.64 -1.33 -14.59
CA ALA A 383 -7.67 -0.31 -14.74
C ALA A 383 -8.65 -0.36 -13.56
N ALA A 384 -9.16 0.80 -13.17
CA ALA A 384 -10.21 0.89 -12.17
C ALA A 384 -11.19 2.01 -12.53
N ILE A 385 -12.43 1.81 -12.12
CA ILE A 385 -13.48 2.83 -12.15
C ILE A 385 -13.97 2.96 -10.71
N ALA A 386 -14.04 4.18 -10.17
CA ALA A 386 -14.64 4.43 -8.87
C ALA A 386 -15.88 5.31 -8.99
N ALA A 387 -16.91 4.96 -8.24
CA ALA A 387 -18.09 5.78 -8.02
C ALA A 387 -18.19 6.07 -6.53
N GLU A 388 -18.04 7.34 -6.17
CA GLU A 388 -18.17 7.84 -4.79
C GLU A 388 -19.49 8.60 -4.65
N PHE A 389 -20.22 8.31 -3.59
CA PHE A 389 -21.52 8.90 -3.30
C PHE A 389 -21.57 9.48 -1.88
N GLY A 390 -22.00 10.74 -1.78
CA GLY A 390 -22.29 11.40 -0.51
C GLY A 390 -23.73 11.10 -0.06
N LEU A 391 -23.93 10.05 0.73
CA LEU A 391 -25.22 9.62 1.24
C LEU A 391 -25.69 10.45 2.44
N PRO A 392 -26.98 10.39 2.86
CA PRO A 392 -27.46 11.05 4.07
C PRO A 392 -26.62 10.72 5.32
N HIS A 393 -26.68 11.63 6.29
CA HIS A 393 -25.91 11.57 7.55
C HIS A 393 -24.39 11.59 7.37
N ASN A 394 -23.88 12.30 6.36
CA ASN A 394 -22.46 12.39 6.02
C ASN A 394 -21.82 11.02 5.74
N THR A 395 -22.61 10.08 5.27
CA THR A 395 -22.10 8.74 4.91
C THR A 395 -21.49 8.79 3.52
N THR A 396 -20.27 8.27 3.38
CA THR A 396 -19.59 8.09 2.10
C THR A 396 -19.70 6.62 1.68
N LEU A 397 -20.11 6.37 0.45
CA LEU A 397 -20.07 5.06 -0.19
C LEU A 397 -19.16 5.14 -1.41
N ILE A 398 -18.18 4.26 -1.50
CA ILE A 398 -17.35 4.10 -2.69
C ILE A 398 -17.50 2.67 -3.20
N PHE A 399 -17.73 2.55 -4.50
CA PHE A 399 -17.66 1.29 -5.22
C PHE A 399 -16.60 1.39 -6.30
N GLN A 400 -15.56 0.55 -6.22
CA GLN A 400 -14.40 0.60 -7.10
C GLN A 400 -14.06 -0.79 -7.64
N PRO A 401 -14.63 -1.23 -8.78
CA PRO A 401 -14.14 -2.39 -9.49
C PRO A 401 -12.77 -2.09 -10.10
N SER A 402 -11.81 -2.93 -9.77
CA SER A 402 -10.42 -2.87 -10.17
C SER A 402 -10.09 -4.10 -11.00
N PHE A 403 -9.53 -3.90 -12.19
CA PHE A 403 -9.28 -4.94 -13.16
C PHE A 403 -7.80 -5.00 -13.55
N TYR A 404 -7.26 -6.20 -13.59
CA TYR A 404 -5.90 -6.51 -14.03
C TYR A 404 -5.96 -7.53 -15.16
N TYR A 405 -5.13 -7.35 -16.19
CA TYR A 405 -5.08 -8.22 -17.35
C TYR A 405 -3.65 -8.41 -17.86
N THR A 406 -3.28 -9.66 -18.17
CA THR A 406 -1.98 -10.00 -18.77
C THR A 406 -2.20 -10.47 -20.21
N PHE A 407 -1.70 -9.72 -21.18
CA PHE A 407 -1.83 -10.06 -22.60
C PHE A 407 -0.97 -11.28 -22.95
N GLY A 408 -1.55 -12.23 -23.66
CA GLY A 408 -0.84 -13.44 -24.08
C GLY A 408 -0.48 -14.38 -22.91
N TRP A 409 -1.22 -14.28 -21.82
CA TRP A 409 -1.07 -15.16 -20.66
C TRP A 409 -1.16 -16.64 -21.04
N ASN A 410 -0.45 -17.48 -20.32
CA ASN A 410 -0.59 -18.94 -20.38
C ASN A 410 -0.32 -19.53 -18.98
N ARG A 411 -0.78 -20.75 -18.75
CA ARG A 411 -0.72 -21.42 -17.42
C ARG A 411 0.70 -21.74 -16.93
N ASN A 412 1.72 -21.56 -17.77
CA ASN A 412 3.12 -21.79 -17.37
C ASN A 412 3.78 -20.51 -16.86
N LEU A 413 3.10 -19.37 -16.90
CA LEU A 413 3.61 -18.14 -16.30
C LEU A 413 3.54 -18.23 -14.79
N GLY A 414 4.66 -18.02 -14.19
CA GLY A 414 4.85 -18.06 -12.74
C GLY A 414 5.22 -16.70 -12.19
N TYR A 415 5.31 -16.68 -10.88
CA TYR A 415 5.62 -15.50 -10.11
C TYR A 415 7.03 -14.99 -10.37
N GLY A 416 7.13 -13.68 -10.71
CA GLY A 416 8.32 -12.92 -10.40
C GLY A 416 8.41 -12.70 -8.88
N PHE A 417 9.56 -12.29 -8.36
CA PHE A 417 9.66 -11.77 -7.00
C PHE A 417 8.73 -10.56 -6.86
N GLY A 418 7.83 -10.62 -5.87
CA GLY A 418 6.98 -9.50 -5.55
C GLY A 418 5.47 -9.72 -5.64
N GLY A 419 5.01 -10.94 -5.82
CA GLY A 419 3.61 -11.31 -5.63
C GLY A 419 2.64 -10.61 -6.57
N GLY A 420 2.98 -10.48 -7.85
CA GLY A 420 2.05 -9.98 -8.85
C GLY A 420 0.84 -10.92 -9.04
N ILE A 421 -0.24 -10.41 -9.56
CA ILE A 421 -1.43 -11.15 -9.95
C ILE A 421 -1.10 -11.90 -11.25
N PHE A 422 -1.31 -13.23 -11.28
CA PHE A 422 -0.72 -14.12 -12.29
C PHE A 422 -1.71 -14.81 -13.19
N ASP A 423 -2.97 -14.65 -12.88
CA ASP A 423 -4.01 -15.12 -13.76
C ASP A 423 -4.11 -14.23 -15.00
N GLU A 424 -4.75 -14.73 -16.06
CA GLU A 424 -5.00 -13.94 -17.25
C GLU A 424 -5.66 -12.61 -16.92
N TRP A 425 -6.64 -12.66 -16.00
CA TRP A 425 -7.30 -11.48 -15.48
C TRP A 425 -7.66 -11.63 -13.99
N THR A 426 -7.74 -10.50 -13.30
CA THR A 426 -8.22 -10.43 -11.92
C THR A 426 -9.14 -9.23 -11.76
N LEU A 427 -10.25 -9.43 -11.06
CA LEU A 427 -11.24 -8.41 -10.71
C LEU A 427 -11.34 -8.29 -9.19
N ILE A 428 -11.20 -7.08 -8.68
CA ILE A 428 -11.32 -6.75 -7.26
C ILE A 428 -12.36 -5.65 -7.11
N PRO A 429 -13.65 -5.98 -6.89
CA PRO A 429 -14.71 -5.00 -6.67
C PRO A 429 -14.67 -4.50 -5.22
N VAL A 430 -13.92 -3.44 -4.98
CA VAL A 430 -13.80 -2.81 -3.65
C VAL A 430 -15.08 -2.09 -3.29
N VAL A 431 -15.55 -2.30 -2.06
CA VAL A 431 -16.66 -1.56 -1.46
C VAL A 431 -16.16 -0.90 -0.17
N TYR A 432 -16.31 0.41 -0.08
CA TYR A 432 -15.97 1.20 1.09
C TYR A 432 -17.18 2.00 1.56
N VAL A 433 -17.46 1.93 2.86
CA VAL A 433 -18.49 2.72 3.53
C VAL A 433 -17.89 3.42 4.74
N ALA A 434 -18.05 4.72 4.84
CA ALA A 434 -17.61 5.49 6.01
C ALA A 434 -18.74 6.36 6.54
N ARG A 435 -18.87 6.43 7.87
CA ARG A 435 -19.89 7.24 8.52
C ARG A 435 -19.38 7.86 9.83
N PRO A 436 -19.37 9.19 9.95
CA PRO A 436 -19.26 9.88 11.23
C PRO A 436 -20.62 9.87 11.96
N PHE A 437 -20.60 9.92 13.28
CA PHE A 437 -21.80 9.89 14.10
C PHE A 437 -22.07 11.25 14.75
N ALA A 438 -23.13 11.92 14.34
CA ALA A 438 -23.52 13.26 14.81
C ALA A 438 -23.74 13.35 16.34
N PHE A 439 -24.19 12.27 17.01
CA PHE A 439 -24.34 12.25 18.46
C PHE A 439 -23.01 12.47 19.21
N SER A 440 -21.88 12.15 18.59
CA SER A 440 -20.52 12.37 19.12
C SER A 440 -19.91 13.68 18.63
N ARG A 441 -20.67 14.54 17.95
CA ARG A 441 -20.18 15.72 17.22
C ARG A 441 -19.13 15.34 16.18
N ASP A 442 -19.37 14.25 15.45
CA ASP A 442 -18.51 13.66 14.41
C ASP A 442 -17.10 13.23 14.90
N ARG A 443 -16.92 13.06 16.22
CA ARG A 443 -15.69 12.55 16.81
C ARG A 443 -15.56 11.04 16.66
N LEU A 444 -16.68 10.31 16.73
CA LEU A 444 -16.75 8.88 16.45
C LEU A 444 -17.07 8.68 14.97
N SER A 445 -16.28 7.85 14.31
CA SER A 445 -16.57 7.40 12.95
C SER A 445 -16.34 5.90 12.82
N MET A 446 -17.04 5.28 11.89
CA MET A 446 -16.85 3.89 11.50
C MET A 446 -16.60 3.82 10.00
N ASN A 447 -15.66 2.96 9.60
CA ASN A 447 -15.37 2.64 8.21
C ASN A 447 -15.42 1.13 8.05
N PHE A 448 -15.99 0.69 6.94
CA PHE A 448 -15.97 -0.70 6.52
C PHE A 448 -15.45 -0.77 5.08
N THR A 449 -14.53 -1.69 4.83
CA THR A 449 -14.00 -1.97 3.49
C THR A 449 -14.04 -3.46 3.23
N ALA A 450 -14.37 -3.84 2.00
CA ALA A 450 -14.32 -5.22 1.53
C ALA A 450 -13.61 -5.30 0.18
N PHE A 451 -12.70 -6.26 0.05
CA PHE A 451 -11.87 -6.52 -1.13
C PHE A 451 -12.02 -7.98 -1.57
N PRO A 452 -13.15 -8.39 -2.15
CA PRO A 452 -13.26 -9.73 -2.75
C PRO A 452 -12.38 -9.79 -4.00
N VAL A 453 -11.71 -10.93 -4.22
CA VAL A 453 -10.86 -11.17 -5.38
C VAL A 453 -11.41 -12.32 -6.20
N ILE A 454 -11.57 -12.09 -7.49
CA ILE A 454 -12.02 -13.08 -8.46
C ILE A 454 -11.01 -13.06 -9.60
N SER A 455 -10.52 -14.22 -10.01
CA SER A 455 -9.55 -14.31 -11.09
C SER A 455 -9.95 -15.35 -12.13
N GLY A 456 -9.28 -15.34 -13.26
CA GLY A 456 -9.55 -16.23 -14.38
C GLY A 456 -8.31 -16.71 -15.09
N PRO A 457 -8.47 -17.69 -15.98
CA PRO A 457 -9.68 -17.90 -16.84
C PRO A 457 -10.87 -18.63 -16.20
N ASP A 458 -10.68 -19.38 -15.14
CA ASP A 458 -11.71 -20.28 -14.62
C ASP A 458 -12.74 -19.58 -13.69
N LYS A 459 -12.61 -18.26 -13.44
CA LYS A 459 -13.46 -17.43 -12.57
C LYS A 459 -13.51 -17.93 -11.13
N GLU A 460 -12.34 -18.19 -10.58
CA GLU A 460 -12.21 -18.67 -9.22
C GLU A 460 -12.22 -17.51 -8.22
N PHE A 461 -12.83 -17.75 -7.07
CA PHE A 461 -12.77 -16.83 -5.94
C PHE A 461 -11.43 -17.03 -5.21
N GLN A 462 -10.65 -15.96 -5.10
CA GLN A 462 -9.29 -15.94 -4.55
C GLN A 462 -9.24 -15.38 -3.12
N GLY A 463 -10.36 -15.42 -2.42
CA GLY A 463 -10.50 -14.92 -1.08
C GLY A 463 -11.04 -13.49 -1.00
N ILE A 464 -11.26 -13.05 0.22
CA ILE A 464 -11.74 -11.72 0.55
C ILE A 464 -10.98 -11.17 1.76
N LYS A 465 -10.61 -9.91 1.69
CA LYS A 465 -10.21 -9.13 2.86
C LYS A 465 -11.37 -8.23 3.27
N THR A 466 -11.66 -8.19 4.56
CA THR A 466 -12.60 -7.25 5.15
C THR A 466 -11.92 -6.43 6.23
N LYS A 467 -12.25 -5.17 6.36
CA LYS A 467 -11.71 -4.28 7.39
C LYS A 467 -12.83 -3.46 8.01
N LEU A 468 -12.89 -3.47 9.33
CA LEU A 468 -13.77 -2.61 10.11
C LEU A 468 -12.92 -1.73 11.01
N ARG A 469 -13.10 -0.42 10.91
CA ARG A 469 -12.39 0.58 11.71
C ARG A 469 -13.37 1.43 12.49
N VAL A 470 -13.13 1.59 13.78
CA VAL A 470 -13.87 2.48 14.67
C VAL A 470 -12.88 3.51 15.23
N LYS A 471 -12.98 4.75 14.76
CA LYS A 471 -12.07 5.85 15.13
C LYS A 471 -12.77 6.84 16.04
N TYR A 472 -12.07 7.26 17.10
CA TYR A 472 -12.48 8.33 17.99
C TYR A 472 -11.43 9.44 18.06
N LYS A 473 -11.85 10.68 17.81
CA LYS A 473 -11.02 11.88 17.93
C LYS A 473 -11.24 12.54 19.29
N PHE A 474 -10.28 12.43 20.17
CA PHE A 474 -10.32 13.15 21.46
C PHE A 474 -10.17 14.66 21.26
N SER A 475 -9.27 15.07 20.35
CA SER A 475 -9.01 16.45 20.00
C SER A 475 -8.50 16.53 18.54
N GLN A 476 -8.10 17.73 18.12
CA GLN A 476 -7.38 17.91 16.85
C GLN A 476 -5.95 17.32 16.88
N PHE A 477 -5.44 16.98 18.06
CA PHE A 477 -4.08 16.45 18.25
C PHE A 477 -4.06 14.95 18.53
N VAL A 478 -5.10 14.39 19.16
CA VAL A 478 -5.11 13.01 19.63
C VAL A 478 -6.31 12.26 19.06
N SER A 479 -6.06 11.15 18.42
CA SER A 479 -7.08 10.20 17.99
C SER A 479 -6.66 8.77 18.29
N THR A 480 -7.65 7.90 18.47
CA THR A 480 -7.45 6.44 18.61
C THR A 480 -8.41 5.70 17.70
N GLN A 481 -8.06 4.47 17.32
CA GLN A 481 -8.96 3.62 16.58
C GLN A 481 -8.77 2.14 16.93
N LEU A 482 -9.87 1.40 16.83
CA LEU A 482 -9.89 -0.05 16.84
C LEU A 482 -10.08 -0.52 15.40
N VAL A 483 -9.35 -1.55 15.02
CA VAL A 483 -9.34 -2.08 13.67
C VAL A 483 -9.53 -3.60 13.76
N TYR A 484 -10.47 -4.14 12.99
CA TYR A 484 -10.57 -5.57 12.75
C TYR A 484 -10.25 -5.82 11.28
N ASN A 485 -9.32 -6.71 11.01
CA ASN A 485 -9.04 -7.24 9.69
C ASN A 485 -9.45 -8.71 9.66
N GLY A 486 -10.29 -9.08 8.69
CA GLY A 486 -10.70 -10.45 8.44
C GLY A 486 -10.25 -10.89 7.05
N TYR A 487 -9.76 -12.11 6.96
CA TYR A 487 -9.35 -12.77 5.73
C TYR A 487 -10.11 -14.08 5.60
N ASP A 488 -10.64 -14.37 4.43
CA ASP A 488 -11.40 -15.59 4.17
C ASP A 488 -11.01 -16.14 2.80
N ALA A 489 -10.79 -17.44 2.73
CA ALA A 489 -10.43 -18.15 1.53
C ALA A 489 -11.66 -18.72 0.81
N GLY A 490 -11.61 -18.78 -0.52
CA GLY A 490 -12.59 -19.54 -1.31
C GLY A 490 -12.47 -21.04 -1.10
N THR A 491 -11.23 -21.50 -0.94
CA THR A 491 -10.87 -22.89 -0.59
C THR A 491 -9.88 -22.87 0.57
N PRO A 492 -9.95 -23.82 1.52
CA PRO A 492 -8.99 -23.87 2.59
C PRO A 492 -7.56 -23.97 2.04
N TYR A 493 -6.69 -23.10 2.52
CA TYR A 493 -5.28 -23.11 2.14
C TYR A 493 -4.66 -24.50 2.34
N ARG A 494 -3.81 -24.91 1.39
CA ARG A 494 -2.98 -26.11 1.48
C ARG A 494 -1.54 -25.78 1.10
N VAL A 495 -0.58 -26.21 1.88
CA VAL A 495 0.85 -26.11 1.53
C VAL A 495 1.08 -26.72 0.15
N GLY A 496 1.60 -25.94 -0.80
CA GLY A 496 1.80 -26.37 -2.19
C GLY A 496 0.53 -26.37 -3.06
N GLY A 497 -0.58 -25.83 -2.56
CA GLY A 497 -1.77 -25.54 -3.37
C GLY A 497 -1.61 -24.24 -4.18
N PRO A 498 -2.61 -23.88 -4.98
CA PRO A 498 -2.60 -22.62 -5.72
C PRO A 498 -2.51 -21.44 -4.73
N LEU A 499 -1.73 -20.42 -5.10
CA LEU A 499 -1.61 -19.18 -4.32
C LEU A 499 -2.88 -18.34 -4.53
N GLU A 500 -3.82 -18.42 -3.61
CA GLU A 500 -4.97 -17.54 -3.57
C GLU A 500 -4.57 -16.17 -3.01
N PHE A 501 -5.04 -15.08 -3.58
CA PHE A 501 -4.60 -13.72 -3.26
C PHE A 501 -4.76 -13.39 -1.76
N TYR A 502 -5.98 -13.25 -1.26
CA TYR A 502 -6.22 -13.08 0.18
C TYR A 502 -6.45 -14.41 0.90
N GLY A 503 -6.85 -15.46 0.19
CA GLY A 503 -7.08 -16.77 0.75
C GLY A 503 -5.85 -17.40 1.40
N GLN A 504 -4.65 -17.02 0.97
CA GLN A 504 -3.40 -17.45 1.63
C GLN A 504 -3.26 -16.91 3.06
N TYR A 505 -4.07 -15.93 3.46
CA TYR A 505 -4.08 -15.31 4.79
C TYR A 505 -5.35 -15.65 5.58
N ASP A 506 -6.07 -16.71 5.25
CA ASP A 506 -7.33 -17.14 5.88
C ASP A 506 -7.25 -17.26 7.41
N GLU A 507 -6.07 -17.51 7.95
CA GLU A 507 -5.83 -17.63 9.40
C GLU A 507 -5.10 -16.41 10.01
N TRP A 508 -5.17 -15.25 9.34
CA TRP A 508 -4.53 -14.02 9.80
C TRP A 508 -5.52 -12.97 10.31
N ASP A 509 -6.72 -13.39 10.70
CA ASP A 509 -7.65 -12.46 11.33
C ASP A 509 -7.02 -11.79 12.53
N ASN A 510 -7.12 -10.47 12.59
CA ASN A 510 -6.47 -9.72 13.65
C ASN A 510 -7.33 -8.56 14.17
N LEU A 511 -7.07 -8.21 15.43
CA LEU A 511 -7.64 -7.06 16.09
C LEU A 511 -6.53 -6.06 16.39
N GLY A 512 -6.67 -4.86 15.83
CA GLY A 512 -5.73 -3.77 15.97
C GLY A 512 -6.22 -2.66 16.87
N TRP A 513 -5.27 -2.00 17.51
CA TRP A 513 -5.45 -0.73 18.19
C TRP A 513 -4.39 0.25 17.73
N GLU A 514 -4.83 1.46 17.41
CA GLU A 514 -3.95 2.52 16.95
C GLU A 514 -4.13 3.78 17.79
N LEU A 515 -3.03 4.47 18.05
CA LEU A 515 -2.97 5.78 18.68
C LEU A 515 -2.22 6.73 17.77
N ASN A 516 -2.79 7.92 17.51
CA ASN A 516 -2.16 8.98 16.76
C ASN A 516 -2.14 10.27 17.59
N TYR A 517 -0.94 10.87 17.72
CA TYR A 517 -0.73 12.15 18.35
C TYR A 517 0.04 13.08 17.41
N GLU A 518 -0.57 14.18 17.00
CA GLU A 518 -0.02 15.21 16.13
C GLU A 518 0.33 16.48 16.92
N PHE A 519 1.40 17.17 16.58
CA PHE A 519 1.85 18.37 17.29
C PHE A 519 2.49 19.42 16.38
#